data_1f266cefb61ab3430eaad257ceefa9fc
#
_entry.id   1f266cefb61ab3430eaad257ceefa9fc
#
_cell.length_a   1.000
_cell.length_b   1.000
_cell.length_c   1.000
_cell.angle_alpha   90.00
_cell.angle_beta   90.00
_cell.angle_gamma   90.00
#
_symmetry.space_group_name_H-M   'P 1'
#
loop_
_entity.id
_entity.type
_entity.pdbx_description
1 polymer ?
#
loop_
_entity_poly.entity_id
_entity_poly.type
_entity_poly.pdbx_seq_one_letter_code
_entity_poly.pdbx_strand_id
1 'polypeptide(L)'
;MDNLSLKREKKNTNLLVVNNIEVVYNHVILVLKGVSLNVKKGGITTLLGGNGAGKTTTLKSISNLLSSERGEVTKGTISFDNSNVHALDPSQLVKLGVIQVMEGRHCFEHLTVEENLLTGAYTRKNNKDIKRDLERVYEYFPRLKERRTSQAGYTSGGEQQMVAIGRSLMANPRMILLDEPSMGLAPQLVKQIFEIVSK
;
A
#
# COMPACT_ATOMS: atom_id res chain seq x y z
N MET A 1 50.05 -3.71 19.24
CA MET A 1 48.73 -4.04 19.90
C MET A 1 47.65 -3.25 19.16
N ASP A 2 47.16 -3.86 18.11
CA ASP A 2 46.23 -3.21 17.19
C ASP A 2 44.81 -3.37 17.71
N ASN A 3 44.20 -2.24 18.09
CA ASN A 3 42.80 -2.15 18.43
C ASN A 3 41.97 -2.04 17.14
N LEU A 4 41.67 -3.16 16.49
CA LEU A 4 40.66 -3.23 15.46
C LEU A 4 39.28 -3.11 16.14
N SER A 5 38.80 -1.87 16.24
CA SER A 5 37.42 -1.60 16.58
C SER A 5 36.51 -2.09 15.43
N LEU A 6 35.95 -3.29 15.61
CA LEU A 6 34.86 -3.81 14.79
C LEU A 6 33.68 -2.83 14.87
N LYS A 7 33.57 -1.92 13.91
CA LYS A 7 32.33 -1.19 13.63
C LYS A 7 31.27 -2.25 13.30
N ARG A 8 30.46 -2.63 14.26
CA ARG A 8 29.20 -3.35 14.00
C ARG A 8 28.37 -2.45 13.10
N GLU A 9 28.32 -2.75 11.80
CA GLU A 9 27.35 -2.17 10.91
C GLU A 9 25.97 -2.39 11.54
N LYS A 10 25.30 -1.30 11.94
CA LYS A 10 23.91 -1.35 12.37
C LYS A 10 23.10 -1.85 11.18
N LYS A 11 22.68 -3.11 11.23
CA LYS A 11 21.81 -3.71 10.22
C LYS A 11 20.61 -2.77 10.05
N ASN A 12 20.49 -2.14 8.88
CA ASN A 12 19.41 -1.21 8.60
C ASN A 12 18.09 -1.98 8.71
N THR A 13 17.31 -1.68 9.74
CA THR A 13 16.03 -2.37 10.02
C THR A 13 14.86 -1.73 9.26
N ASN A 14 15.11 -0.65 8.53
CA ASN A 14 14.08 0.05 7.77
C ASN A 14 13.82 -0.68 6.45
N LEU A 15 12.54 -0.96 6.19
CA LEU A 15 12.06 -1.51 4.93
C LEU A 15 11.90 -0.41 3.88
N LEU A 16 11.36 0.75 4.31
CA LEU A 16 11.21 1.95 3.48
C LEU A 16 11.93 3.11 4.13
N VAL A 17 12.65 3.89 3.33
CA VAL A 17 13.26 5.16 3.70
C VAL A 17 12.87 6.20 2.65
N VAL A 18 12.17 7.22 3.08
CA VAL A 18 11.89 8.44 2.31
C VAL A 18 12.74 9.54 2.91
N ASN A 19 13.57 10.20 2.11
CA ASN A 19 14.50 11.20 2.59
C ASN A 19 14.34 12.50 1.82
N ASN A 20 13.86 13.53 2.52
CA ASN A 20 13.77 14.92 2.08
C ASN A 20 13.14 15.10 0.69
N ILE A 21 12.01 14.42 0.42
CA ILE A 21 11.35 14.52 -0.88
C ILE A 21 10.60 15.84 -1.05
N GLU A 22 10.79 16.46 -2.22
CA GLU A 22 9.95 17.54 -2.72
C GLU A 22 9.12 17.03 -3.89
N VAL A 23 7.83 17.41 -3.92
CA VAL A 23 6.92 17.02 -5.02
C VAL A 23 6.28 18.26 -5.61
N VAL A 24 6.36 18.34 -6.94
CA VAL A 24 5.77 19.41 -7.73
C VAL A 24 4.74 18.83 -8.70
N TYR A 25 3.57 19.45 -8.80
CA TYR A 25 2.56 19.15 -9.81
C TYR A 25 2.56 20.22 -10.90
N ASN A 26 2.32 19.78 -12.14
CA ASN A 26 2.28 20.66 -13.33
C ASN A 26 3.53 21.56 -13.45
N HIS A 27 4.68 21.13 -12.94
CA HIS A 27 5.95 21.88 -12.91
C HIS A 27 5.92 23.20 -12.12
N VAL A 28 4.83 23.51 -11.42
CA VAL A 28 4.60 24.81 -10.74
C VAL A 28 4.18 24.66 -9.29
N ILE A 29 3.31 23.69 -8.98
CA ILE A 29 2.66 23.62 -7.67
C ILE A 29 3.50 22.73 -6.74
N LEU A 30 4.27 23.35 -5.82
CA LEU A 30 5.04 22.66 -4.80
C LEU A 30 4.11 22.17 -3.67
N VAL A 31 3.89 20.85 -3.58
CA VAL A 31 2.99 20.21 -2.59
C VAL A 31 3.75 19.64 -1.42
N LEU A 32 4.83 18.89 -1.65
CA LEU A 32 5.69 18.39 -0.57
C LEU A 32 6.99 19.20 -0.52
N LYS A 33 7.38 19.58 0.71
CA LYS A 33 8.51 20.50 0.97
C LYS A 33 9.53 19.83 1.91
N GLY A 34 10.17 18.75 1.44
CA GLY A 34 11.21 18.08 2.23
C GLY A 34 10.67 17.05 3.22
N VAL A 35 9.73 16.18 2.79
CA VAL A 35 9.17 15.12 3.64
C VAL A 35 10.17 13.99 3.82
N SER A 36 10.35 13.56 5.08
CA SER A 36 11.17 12.41 5.44
C SER A 36 10.40 11.47 6.37
N LEU A 37 10.47 10.16 6.11
CA LEU A 37 9.90 9.13 6.97
C LEU A 37 10.61 7.80 6.78
N ASN A 38 10.49 6.92 7.79
CA ASN A 38 11.04 5.57 7.76
C ASN A 38 9.96 4.57 8.20
N VAL A 39 9.90 3.42 7.53
CA VAL A 39 9.06 2.29 7.92
C VAL A 39 9.96 1.11 8.24
N LYS A 40 9.88 0.58 9.46
CA LYS A 40 10.62 -0.61 9.86
C LYS A 40 9.98 -1.87 9.26
N LYS A 41 10.77 -2.89 9.02
CA LYS A 41 10.26 -4.20 8.60
C LYS A 41 9.31 -4.75 9.69
N GLY A 42 8.10 -5.15 9.30
CA GLY A 42 7.05 -5.62 10.21
C GLY A 42 6.47 -4.51 11.12
N GLY A 43 6.74 -3.24 10.81
CA GLY A 43 6.20 -2.10 11.55
C GLY A 43 5.06 -1.40 10.82
N ILE A 44 4.29 -0.63 11.58
CA ILE A 44 3.25 0.26 11.08
C ILE A 44 3.71 1.70 11.27
N THR A 45 3.56 2.52 10.24
CA THR A 45 3.82 3.97 10.29
C THR A 45 2.58 4.71 9.85
N THR A 46 2.09 5.64 10.65
CA THR A 46 0.89 6.42 10.35
C THR A 46 1.28 7.84 9.94
N LEU A 47 0.73 8.30 8.81
CA LEU A 47 0.80 9.69 8.39
C LEU A 47 -0.43 10.43 8.91
N LEU A 48 -0.22 11.41 9.79
CA LEU A 48 -1.28 12.25 10.35
C LEU A 48 -1.22 13.65 9.76
N GLY A 49 -2.39 14.22 9.50
CA GLY A 49 -2.50 15.59 8.98
C GLY A 49 -3.91 15.88 8.46
N GLY A 50 -4.26 17.15 8.37
CA GLY A 50 -5.53 17.60 7.79
C GLY A 50 -5.65 17.30 6.30
N ASN A 51 -6.81 17.63 5.73
CA ASN A 51 -6.99 17.56 4.28
C ASN A 51 -6.05 18.54 3.58
N GLY A 52 -5.43 18.11 2.48
CA GLY A 52 -4.42 18.90 1.77
C GLY A 52 -3.01 18.88 2.40
N ALA A 53 -2.77 18.19 3.52
CA ALA A 53 -1.44 18.10 4.15
C ALA A 53 -0.40 17.27 3.34
N GLY A 54 -0.77 16.72 2.18
CA GLY A 54 0.14 15.94 1.33
C GLY A 54 0.24 14.45 1.67
N LYS A 55 -0.68 13.89 2.48
CA LYS A 55 -0.68 12.45 2.83
C LYS A 55 -0.76 11.56 1.59
N THR A 56 -1.80 11.73 0.77
CA THR A 56 -1.99 11.00 -0.50
C THR A 56 -0.83 11.22 -1.46
N THR A 57 -0.32 12.46 -1.56
CA THR A 57 0.85 12.78 -2.39
C THR A 57 2.09 12.02 -1.92
N THR A 58 2.30 11.90 -0.60
CA THR A 58 3.41 11.12 -0.03
C THR A 58 3.26 9.64 -0.39
N LEU A 59 2.07 9.05 -0.26
CA LEU A 59 1.81 7.65 -0.63
C LEU A 59 2.01 7.42 -2.14
N LYS A 60 1.50 8.33 -2.99
CA LYS A 60 1.70 8.28 -4.46
C LYS A 60 3.16 8.45 -4.87
N SER A 61 3.96 9.21 -4.09
CA SER A 61 5.41 9.30 -4.31
C SER A 61 6.10 7.96 -4.09
N ILE A 62 5.71 7.24 -3.03
CA ILE A 62 6.29 5.94 -2.69
C ILE A 62 5.91 4.86 -3.72
N SER A 63 4.69 4.91 -4.25
CA SER A 63 4.17 3.97 -5.25
C SER A 63 4.46 4.37 -6.71
N ASN A 64 5.13 5.50 -6.93
CA ASN A 64 5.44 6.10 -8.24
C ASN A 64 4.19 6.39 -9.11
N LEU A 65 3.05 6.71 -8.47
CA LEU A 65 1.79 7.02 -9.15
C LEU A 65 1.60 8.52 -9.44
N LEU A 66 2.56 9.38 -9.08
CA LEU A 66 2.45 10.84 -9.28
C LEU A 66 2.32 11.22 -10.75
N SER A 67 3.01 10.53 -11.65
CA SER A 67 3.05 10.85 -13.08
C SER A 67 1.68 10.80 -13.75
N SER A 68 0.75 9.95 -13.25
CA SER A 68 -0.63 9.89 -13.76
C SER A 68 -1.41 11.19 -13.52
N GLU A 69 -0.96 12.02 -12.58
CA GLU A 69 -1.57 13.31 -12.21
C GLU A 69 -0.63 14.49 -12.52
N ARG A 70 0.38 14.29 -13.39
CA ARG A 70 1.40 15.28 -13.74
C ARG A 70 2.21 15.77 -12.53
N GLY A 71 2.42 14.89 -11.54
CA GLY A 71 3.29 15.12 -10.40
C GLY A 71 4.65 14.44 -10.59
N GLU A 72 5.67 15.02 -9.97
CA GLU A 72 7.04 14.47 -9.97
C GLU A 72 7.75 14.73 -8.65
N VAL A 73 8.63 13.82 -8.26
CA VAL A 73 9.57 14.05 -7.15
C VAL A 73 10.77 14.80 -7.72
N THR A 74 10.93 16.07 -7.33
CA THR A 74 11.99 16.95 -7.86
C THR A 74 13.27 16.89 -7.04
N LYS A 75 13.17 16.52 -5.74
CA LYS A 75 14.31 16.36 -4.84
C LYS A 75 14.10 15.21 -3.87
N GLY A 76 15.18 14.76 -3.26
CA GLY A 76 15.20 13.70 -2.26
C GLY A 76 15.32 12.31 -2.87
N THR A 77 15.12 11.29 -2.02
CA THR A 77 15.24 9.88 -2.44
C THR A 77 14.21 9.01 -1.76
N ILE A 78 13.79 7.94 -2.44
CA ILE A 78 12.92 6.91 -1.90
C ILE A 78 13.61 5.56 -2.09
N SER A 79 13.86 4.85 -0.98
CA SER A 79 14.50 3.54 -1.00
C SER A 79 13.61 2.50 -0.34
N PHE A 80 13.45 1.35 -1.00
CA PHE A 80 12.74 0.19 -0.49
C PHE A 80 13.71 -0.99 -0.43
N ASP A 81 13.83 -1.62 0.74
CA ASP A 81 14.78 -2.72 1.01
C ASP A 81 16.21 -2.39 0.54
N ASN A 82 16.69 -1.19 0.91
CA ASN A 82 18.00 -0.61 0.54
C ASN A 82 18.22 -0.33 -0.96
N SER A 83 17.21 -0.51 -1.80
CA SER A 83 17.29 -0.19 -3.23
C SER A 83 16.54 1.11 -3.53
N ASN A 84 17.13 1.99 -4.33
CA ASN A 84 16.44 3.19 -4.79
C ASN A 84 15.31 2.79 -5.76
N VAL A 85 14.08 3.22 -5.46
CA VAL A 85 12.89 2.85 -6.21
C VAL A 85 12.22 4.03 -6.93
N HIS A 86 12.77 5.23 -6.78
CA HIS A 86 12.18 6.46 -7.31
C HIS A 86 11.96 6.44 -8.84
N ALA A 87 12.81 5.78 -9.61
CA ALA A 87 12.73 5.75 -11.07
C ALA A 87 12.05 4.47 -11.63
N LEU A 88 11.50 3.63 -10.77
CA LEU A 88 10.85 2.39 -11.20
C LEU A 88 9.41 2.66 -11.69
N ASP A 89 8.96 1.88 -12.67
CA ASP A 89 7.56 1.87 -13.02
C ASP A 89 6.69 1.33 -11.87
N PRO A 90 5.43 1.79 -11.70
CA PRO A 90 4.51 1.25 -10.70
C PRO A 90 4.38 -0.27 -10.75
N SER A 91 4.38 -0.86 -11.95
CA SER A 91 4.34 -2.32 -12.14
C SER A 91 5.56 -3.05 -11.57
N GLN A 92 6.74 -2.43 -11.59
CA GLN A 92 7.95 -2.96 -10.99
C GLN A 92 7.87 -2.92 -9.45
N LEU A 93 7.32 -1.84 -8.88
CA LEU A 93 7.08 -1.72 -7.45
C LEU A 93 6.10 -2.78 -6.94
N VAL A 94 5.01 -3.04 -7.67
CA VAL A 94 4.08 -4.13 -7.37
C VAL A 94 4.80 -5.48 -7.33
N LYS A 95 5.70 -5.76 -8.28
CA LYS A 95 6.51 -7.00 -8.30
C LYS A 95 7.51 -7.07 -7.14
N LEU A 96 7.98 -5.94 -6.63
CA LEU A 96 8.80 -5.88 -5.41
C LEU A 96 7.97 -6.05 -4.13
N GLY A 97 6.64 -6.03 -4.24
CA GLY A 97 5.71 -6.22 -3.13
C GLY A 97 5.27 -4.92 -2.45
N VAL A 98 5.39 -3.77 -3.10
CA VAL A 98 4.82 -2.50 -2.64
C VAL A 98 3.46 -2.31 -3.28
N ILE A 99 2.39 -2.38 -2.48
CA ILE A 99 1.01 -2.32 -2.96
C ILE A 99 0.31 -1.13 -2.33
N GLN A 100 -0.39 -0.32 -3.13
CA GLN A 100 -1.21 0.78 -2.63
C GLN A 100 -2.70 0.45 -2.74
N VAL A 101 -3.42 0.69 -1.66
CA VAL A 101 -4.88 0.80 -1.62
C VAL A 101 -5.21 2.28 -1.62
N MET A 102 -5.72 2.76 -2.74
CA MET A 102 -6.07 4.18 -2.93
C MET A 102 -7.38 4.52 -2.22
N GLU A 103 -7.55 5.80 -1.89
CA GLU A 103 -8.82 6.36 -1.46
C GLU A 103 -9.91 6.09 -2.51
N GLY A 104 -11.16 5.85 -2.08
CA GLY A 104 -12.30 5.67 -3.00
C GLY A 104 -12.62 4.22 -3.34
N ARG A 105 -12.03 3.24 -2.62
CA ARG A 105 -12.36 1.79 -2.71
C ARG A 105 -11.94 1.10 -4.02
N HIS A 106 -12.11 1.72 -5.17
CA HIS A 106 -11.69 1.30 -6.52
C HIS A 106 -11.90 -0.20 -6.83
N CYS A 107 -13.11 -0.70 -6.57
CA CYS A 107 -13.50 -2.04 -7.00
C CYS A 107 -13.85 -2.05 -8.48
N PHE A 108 -13.63 -3.18 -9.14
CA PHE A 108 -14.18 -3.45 -10.45
C PHE A 108 -15.66 -3.81 -10.28
N GLU A 109 -16.55 -2.86 -10.49
CA GLU A 109 -17.98 -2.96 -10.14
C GLU A 109 -18.69 -4.13 -10.81
N HIS A 110 -18.33 -4.45 -12.05
CA HIS A 110 -18.94 -5.51 -12.85
C HIS A 110 -18.39 -6.91 -12.55
N LEU A 111 -17.24 -7.00 -11.87
CA LEU A 111 -16.68 -8.25 -11.42
C LEU A 111 -17.31 -8.68 -10.08
N THR A 112 -17.39 -9.98 -9.85
CA THR A 112 -17.76 -10.53 -8.55
C THR A 112 -16.71 -10.15 -7.48
N VAL A 113 -17.07 -10.29 -6.21
CA VAL A 113 -16.14 -10.12 -5.09
C VAL A 113 -14.91 -11.03 -5.25
N GLU A 114 -15.13 -12.33 -5.58
CA GLU A 114 -14.03 -13.29 -5.77
C GLU A 114 -13.14 -12.90 -6.94
N GLU A 115 -13.70 -12.55 -8.09
CA GLU A 115 -12.93 -12.08 -9.24
C GLU A 115 -12.12 -10.83 -8.92
N ASN A 116 -12.70 -9.86 -8.20
CA ASN A 116 -11.97 -8.70 -7.71
C ASN A 116 -10.75 -9.10 -6.86
N LEU A 117 -10.91 -10.03 -5.92
CA LEU A 117 -9.80 -10.51 -5.09
C LEU A 117 -8.72 -11.17 -5.96
N LEU A 118 -9.11 -12.03 -6.90
CA LEU A 118 -8.19 -12.74 -7.80
C LEU A 118 -7.39 -11.79 -8.71
N THR A 119 -7.93 -10.60 -9.09
CA THR A 119 -7.14 -9.61 -9.82
C THR A 119 -5.89 -9.16 -9.07
N GLY A 120 -5.92 -9.17 -7.74
CA GLY A 120 -4.75 -8.85 -6.91
C GLY A 120 -3.58 -9.84 -7.09
N ALA A 121 -3.87 -11.08 -7.48
CA ALA A 121 -2.87 -12.11 -7.72
C ALA A 121 -2.33 -12.14 -9.16
N TYR A 122 -2.67 -11.16 -10.01
CA TYR A 122 -2.36 -11.14 -11.44
C TYR A 122 -0.86 -11.37 -11.76
N THR A 123 0.04 -10.86 -10.92
CA THR A 123 1.48 -11.02 -11.11
C THR A 123 2.04 -12.36 -10.61
N ARG A 124 1.21 -13.19 -9.97
CA ARG A 124 1.60 -14.45 -9.34
C ARG A 124 1.34 -15.63 -10.28
N LYS A 125 2.22 -16.65 -10.20
CA LYS A 125 2.15 -17.82 -11.11
C LYS A 125 1.66 -19.09 -10.43
N ASN A 126 1.76 -19.20 -9.10
CA ASN A 126 1.45 -20.44 -8.39
C ASN A 126 -0.01 -20.48 -7.92
N ASN A 127 -0.84 -21.25 -8.63
CA ASN A 127 -2.26 -21.37 -8.33
C ASN A 127 -2.57 -21.97 -6.94
N LYS A 128 -1.71 -22.82 -6.40
CA LYS A 128 -1.93 -23.40 -5.05
C LYS A 128 -1.80 -22.33 -3.98
N ASP A 129 -0.79 -21.47 -4.09
CA ASP A 129 -0.60 -20.38 -3.15
C ASP A 129 -1.72 -19.34 -3.28
N ILE A 130 -2.18 -19.07 -4.50
CA ILE A 130 -3.30 -18.13 -4.73
C ILE A 130 -4.58 -18.63 -4.05
N LYS A 131 -4.91 -19.93 -4.18
CA LYS A 131 -6.09 -20.51 -3.50
C LYS A 131 -5.97 -20.45 -1.97
N ARG A 132 -4.80 -20.81 -1.43
CA ARG A 132 -4.55 -20.70 0.02
C ARG A 132 -4.72 -19.27 0.52
N ASP A 133 -4.17 -18.30 -0.19
CA ASP A 133 -4.22 -16.90 0.22
C ASP A 133 -5.63 -16.32 0.05
N LEU A 134 -6.43 -16.79 -0.92
CA LEU A 134 -7.84 -16.46 -1.04
C LEU A 134 -8.65 -16.94 0.17
N GLU A 135 -8.45 -18.18 0.62
CA GLU A 135 -9.10 -18.67 1.84
C GLU A 135 -8.67 -17.84 3.07
N ARG A 136 -7.39 -17.46 3.15
CA ARG A 136 -6.91 -16.59 4.22
C ARG A 136 -7.57 -15.19 4.20
N VAL A 137 -7.81 -14.63 3.02
CA VAL A 137 -8.58 -13.37 2.89
C VAL A 137 -10.01 -13.56 3.38
N TYR A 138 -10.63 -14.71 3.10
CA TYR A 138 -11.96 -15.04 3.62
C TYR A 138 -11.99 -15.27 5.14
N GLU A 139 -10.91 -15.78 5.72
CA GLU A 139 -10.76 -15.85 7.18
C GLU A 139 -10.69 -14.44 7.81
N TYR A 140 -9.98 -13.51 7.17
CA TYR A 140 -9.92 -12.12 7.62
C TYR A 140 -11.24 -11.36 7.41
N PHE A 141 -11.93 -11.64 6.32
CA PHE A 141 -13.16 -10.99 5.92
C PHE A 141 -14.26 -12.02 5.59
N PRO A 142 -14.88 -12.70 6.59
CA PRO A 142 -15.89 -13.74 6.36
C PRO A 142 -17.06 -13.24 5.50
N ARG A 143 -17.40 -11.97 5.62
CA ARG A 143 -18.46 -11.35 4.83
C ARG A 143 -18.18 -11.38 3.32
N LEU A 144 -16.92 -11.30 2.91
CA LEU A 144 -16.56 -11.44 1.49
C LEU A 144 -16.79 -12.86 0.98
N LYS A 145 -16.59 -13.89 1.81
CA LYS A 145 -16.89 -15.28 1.46
C LYS A 145 -18.38 -15.50 1.20
N GLU A 146 -19.23 -14.91 2.04
CA GLU A 146 -20.70 -14.96 1.88
C GLU A 146 -21.15 -14.27 0.58
N ARG A 147 -20.46 -13.23 0.18
CA ARG A 147 -20.76 -12.40 -0.99
C ARG A 147 -19.89 -12.70 -2.22
N ARG A 148 -19.12 -13.79 -2.21
CA ARG A 148 -18.09 -14.06 -3.24
C ARG A 148 -18.61 -14.02 -4.67
N THR A 149 -19.86 -14.46 -4.91
CA THR A 149 -20.49 -14.48 -6.22
C THR A 149 -21.30 -13.22 -6.56
N SER A 150 -21.46 -12.29 -5.59
CA SER A 150 -22.13 -11.00 -5.83
C SER A 150 -21.19 -10.06 -6.59
N GLN A 151 -21.74 -9.27 -7.52
CA GLN A 151 -20.97 -8.19 -8.16
C GLN A 151 -20.58 -7.14 -7.11
N ALA A 152 -19.34 -6.68 -7.17
CA ALA A 152 -18.78 -5.75 -6.18
C ALA A 152 -19.52 -4.41 -6.15
N GLY A 153 -20.05 -3.95 -7.29
CA GLY A 153 -20.83 -2.71 -7.39
C GLY A 153 -22.12 -2.74 -6.56
N TYR A 154 -22.68 -3.92 -6.28
CA TYR A 154 -23.90 -4.07 -5.46
C TYR A 154 -23.61 -4.39 -3.99
N THR A 155 -22.36 -4.32 -3.57
CA THR A 155 -21.98 -4.50 -2.16
C THR A 155 -21.96 -3.17 -1.41
N SER A 156 -22.07 -3.22 -0.09
CA SER A 156 -21.98 -2.03 0.75
C SER A 156 -20.61 -1.37 0.65
N GLY A 157 -20.52 -0.08 0.96
CA GLY A 157 -19.25 0.62 0.96
C GLY A 157 -18.19 0.01 1.87
N GLY A 158 -18.60 -0.61 2.99
CA GLY A 158 -17.71 -1.35 3.87
C GLY A 158 -17.20 -2.64 3.22
N GLU A 159 -18.06 -3.38 2.53
CA GLU A 159 -17.68 -4.58 1.78
C GLU A 159 -16.74 -4.23 0.62
N GLN A 160 -16.97 -3.13 -0.09
CA GLN A 160 -16.06 -2.64 -1.14
C GLN A 160 -14.67 -2.29 -0.58
N GLN A 161 -14.60 -1.69 0.61
CA GLN A 161 -13.31 -1.43 1.26
C GLN A 161 -12.60 -2.72 1.66
N MET A 162 -13.33 -3.71 2.19
CA MET A 162 -12.77 -5.04 2.46
C MET A 162 -12.25 -5.69 1.16
N VAL A 163 -12.97 -5.57 0.04
CA VAL A 163 -12.54 -6.07 -1.27
C VAL A 163 -11.24 -5.39 -1.70
N ALA A 164 -11.12 -4.05 -1.58
CA ALA A 164 -9.92 -3.33 -1.96
C ALA A 164 -8.69 -3.76 -1.13
N ILE A 165 -8.85 -3.91 0.19
CA ILE A 165 -7.80 -4.39 1.08
C ILE A 165 -7.51 -5.88 0.82
N GLY A 166 -8.52 -6.73 0.69
CA GLY A 166 -8.36 -8.15 0.37
C GLY A 166 -7.61 -8.36 -0.94
N ARG A 167 -7.94 -7.58 -1.97
CA ARG A 167 -7.22 -7.55 -3.24
C ARG A 167 -5.75 -7.22 -3.08
N SER A 168 -5.41 -6.25 -2.22
CA SER A 168 -4.01 -5.93 -1.93
C SER A 168 -3.27 -7.07 -1.25
N LEU A 169 -3.93 -7.83 -0.35
CA LEU A 169 -3.36 -9.00 0.30
C LEU A 169 -3.09 -10.14 -0.69
N MET A 170 -3.95 -10.31 -1.71
CA MET A 170 -3.77 -11.32 -2.76
C MET A 170 -2.50 -11.11 -3.59
N ALA A 171 -1.94 -9.91 -3.64
CA ALA A 171 -0.64 -9.64 -4.26
C ALA A 171 0.55 -10.23 -3.49
N ASN A 172 0.34 -10.77 -2.28
CA ASN A 172 1.38 -11.20 -1.34
C ASN A 172 2.38 -10.07 -1.02
N PRO A 173 1.91 -8.95 -0.48
CA PRO A 173 2.69 -7.74 -0.32
C PRO A 173 3.79 -7.88 0.74
N ARG A 174 4.89 -7.15 0.54
CA ARG A 174 5.91 -6.89 1.57
C ARG A 174 5.62 -5.58 2.32
N MET A 175 4.88 -4.67 1.68
CA MET A 175 4.41 -3.42 2.25
C MET A 175 3.08 -3.03 1.61
N ILE A 176 2.14 -2.57 2.43
CA ILE A 176 0.87 -2.01 1.98
C ILE A 176 0.83 -0.53 2.36
N LEU A 177 0.48 0.29 1.40
CA LEU A 177 0.19 1.71 1.56
C LEU A 177 -1.33 1.87 1.58
N LEU A 178 -1.89 2.36 2.70
CA LEU A 178 -3.33 2.56 2.86
C LEU A 178 -3.63 4.06 2.88
N ASP A 179 -4.42 4.52 1.92
CA ASP A 179 -4.89 5.90 1.85
C ASP A 179 -6.32 5.99 2.36
N GLU A 180 -6.51 6.74 3.45
CA GLU A 180 -7.80 6.93 4.15
C GLU A 180 -8.62 5.64 4.33
N PRO A 181 -8.05 4.54 4.89
CA PRO A 181 -8.70 3.22 4.91
C PRO A 181 -9.96 3.17 5.77
N SER A 182 -10.20 4.17 6.60
CA SER A 182 -11.34 4.26 7.53
C SER A 182 -12.46 5.18 7.04
N MET A 183 -12.26 5.90 5.93
CA MET A 183 -13.21 6.92 5.49
C MET A 183 -14.57 6.32 5.11
N GLY A 184 -15.63 6.86 5.75
CA GLY A 184 -17.01 6.42 5.51
C GLY A 184 -17.34 5.00 5.97
N LEU A 185 -16.58 4.46 6.92
CA LEU A 185 -16.79 3.13 7.49
C LEU A 185 -17.35 3.20 8.91
N ALA A 186 -18.12 2.16 9.29
CA ALA A 186 -18.57 1.99 10.67
C ALA A 186 -17.36 1.73 11.59
N PRO A 187 -17.35 2.26 12.85
CA PRO A 187 -16.22 2.12 13.77
C PRO A 187 -15.74 0.69 14.01
N GLN A 188 -16.66 -0.27 14.04
CA GLN A 188 -16.33 -1.69 14.23
C GLN A 188 -15.49 -2.24 13.06
N LEU A 189 -15.84 -1.84 11.83
CA LEU A 189 -15.11 -2.27 10.64
C LEU A 189 -13.71 -1.64 10.57
N VAL A 190 -13.60 -0.36 10.97
CA VAL A 190 -12.30 0.31 11.09
C VAL A 190 -11.39 -0.46 12.04
N LYS A 191 -11.89 -0.85 13.22
CA LYS A 191 -11.14 -1.65 14.19
C LYS A 191 -10.68 -2.98 13.59
N GLN A 192 -11.57 -3.69 12.91
CA GLN A 192 -11.27 -4.97 12.25
C GLN A 192 -10.14 -4.82 11.21
N ILE A 193 -10.19 -3.76 10.36
CA ILE A 193 -9.16 -3.49 9.36
C ILE A 193 -7.80 -3.27 10.03
N PHE A 194 -7.73 -2.47 11.09
CA PHE A 194 -6.47 -2.23 11.80
C PHE A 194 -5.94 -3.48 12.51
N GLU A 195 -6.80 -4.33 13.05
CA GLU A 195 -6.40 -5.62 13.62
C GLU A 195 -5.81 -6.57 12.56
N ILE A 196 -6.32 -6.56 11.33
CA ILE A 196 -5.78 -7.36 10.22
C ILE A 196 -4.44 -6.82 9.74
N VAL A 197 -4.32 -5.50 9.60
CA VAL A 197 -3.08 -4.85 9.16
C VAL A 197 -1.94 -5.03 10.18
N SER A 198 -2.28 -5.24 11.47
CA SER A 198 -1.28 -5.46 12.54
C SER A 198 -0.75 -6.89 12.63
N LYS A 199 -1.32 -7.85 11.91
CA LYS A 199 -0.90 -9.27 11.84
C LYS A 199 0.08 -9.52 10.71
#